data_ca5926e6c7906da619186c6eac243022
#
_entry.id   ca5926e6c7906da619186c6eac243022
#
_cell.length_a   1.000
_cell.length_b   1.000
_cell.length_c   1.000
_cell.angle_alpha   90.00
_cell.angle_beta   90.00
_cell.angle_gamma   90.00
#
_symmetry.space_group_name_H-M   'P 1'
#
loop_
_entity.id
_entity.type
_entity.pdbx_description
1 polymer ?
#
loop_
_entity_poly.entity_id
_entity_poly.type
_entity_poly.pdbx_seq_one_letter_code
_entity_poly.pdbx_strand_id
1 'polypeptide(L)'
;MFDTVQILGGGRTEDSSTNIATLSGTLDLNGKSFTSASNFMIIKFRSDESEEKSGFSASWVTSSEGQTCGGDLTALSKPQILVSPGYGRTEYPGGLECLHVIKAPLGQIITLEIEDFDMEPGKDFVLIRDGEHPDSTKLRTLTGKMSDNPQFVMSTGNRYCICL
;
A
#
# COMPACT_ATOMS: atom_id res chain seq x y z
N MET A 1 -22.54 -12.37 -25.40
CA MET A 1 -21.72 -12.06 -24.20
C MET A 1 -20.30 -12.17 -24.68
N PHE A 2 -19.34 -11.35 -24.22
CA PHE A 2 -17.98 -11.38 -24.76
C PHE A 2 -17.06 -12.16 -23.83
N ASP A 3 -16.02 -12.77 -24.39
CA ASP A 3 -14.94 -13.34 -23.60
C ASP A 3 -14.25 -12.27 -22.77
N THR A 4 -14.00 -12.56 -21.50
CA THR A 4 -13.42 -11.58 -20.57
C THR A 4 -12.35 -12.20 -19.69
N VAL A 5 -11.31 -11.40 -19.42
CA VAL A 5 -10.35 -11.65 -18.35
C VAL A 5 -10.52 -10.56 -17.29
N GLN A 6 -10.93 -10.94 -16.12
CA GLN A 6 -11.09 -10.03 -14.99
C GLN A 6 -9.94 -10.21 -14.01
N ILE A 7 -9.32 -9.12 -13.61
CA ILE A 7 -8.20 -9.08 -12.66
C ILE A 7 -8.71 -8.42 -11.40
N LEU A 8 -8.69 -9.15 -10.30
CA LEU A 8 -9.12 -8.69 -8.97
C LEU A 8 -7.95 -8.75 -8.01
N GLY A 9 -7.86 -7.81 -7.09
CA GLY A 9 -6.79 -7.76 -6.09
C GLY A 9 -7.28 -7.37 -4.70
N GLY A 10 -6.45 -7.61 -3.71
CA GLY A 10 -6.70 -7.20 -2.34
C GLY A 10 -7.29 -8.29 -1.43
N GLY A 11 -8.14 -9.17 -1.93
CA GLY A 11 -8.81 -10.19 -1.14
C GLY A 11 -8.48 -11.64 -1.56
N ARG A 12 -8.84 -12.59 -0.70
CA ARG A 12 -8.72 -14.05 -0.99
C ARG A 12 -9.89 -14.61 -1.78
N THR A 13 -11.00 -13.90 -1.82
CA THR A 13 -12.24 -14.29 -2.52
C THR A 13 -12.69 -13.15 -3.42
N GLU A 14 -13.55 -13.45 -4.38
CA GLU A 14 -14.12 -12.42 -5.27
C GLU A 14 -14.81 -11.31 -4.48
N ASP A 15 -15.61 -11.68 -3.47
CA ASP A 15 -16.39 -10.74 -2.65
C ASP A 15 -15.50 -9.79 -1.79
N SER A 16 -14.30 -10.22 -1.45
CA SER A 16 -13.34 -9.44 -0.67
C SER A 16 -12.31 -8.72 -1.54
N SER A 17 -12.40 -8.83 -2.86
CA SER A 17 -11.43 -8.28 -3.81
C SER A 17 -11.99 -7.09 -4.56
N THR A 18 -11.10 -6.15 -4.93
CA THR A 18 -11.42 -5.01 -5.77
C THR A 18 -11.09 -5.31 -7.22
N ASN A 19 -11.95 -4.89 -8.15
CA ASN A 19 -11.69 -5.03 -9.58
C ASN A 19 -10.57 -4.07 -10.00
N ILE A 20 -9.44 -4.63 -10.44
CA ILE A 20 -8.30 -3.88 -10.97
C ILE A 20 -8.51 -3.60 -12.45
N ALA A 21 -8.92 -4.62 -13.22
CA ALA A 21 -9.17 -4.50 -14.64
C ALA A 21 -10.15 -5.56 -15.14
N THR A 22 -10.89 -5.22 -16.20
CA THR A 22 -11.67 -6.15 -17.01
C THR A 22 -11.25 -5.98 -18.46
N LEU A 23 -10.71 -7.03 -19.05
CA LEU A 23 -10.13 -7.04 -20.38
C LEU A 23 -10.99 -7.89 -21.31
N SER A 24 -11.18 -7.44 -22.55
CA SER A 24 -11.88 -8.19 -23.61
C SER A 24 -11.38 -7.77 -25.00
N GLY A 25 -11.61 -8.60 -26.00
CA GLY A 25 -11.21 -8.33 -27.38
C GLY A 25 -9.71 -8.41 -27.60
N THR A 26 -9.22 -7.79 -28.68
CA THR A 26 -7.79 -7.75 -29.02
C THR A 26 -7.18 -6.50 -28.42
N LEU A 27 -6.24 -6.67 -27.49
CA LEU A 27 -5.60 -5.58 -26.77
C LEU A 27 -4.08 -5.62 -26.97
N ASP A 28 -3.48 -4.46 -27.20
CA ASP A 28 -2.05 -4.29 -27.08
C ASP A 28 -1.72 -3.90 -25.63
N LEU A 29 -1.21 -4.89 -24.88
CA LEU A 29 -0.84 -4.74 -23.47
C LEU A 29 0.67 -4.74 -23.26
N ASN A 30 1.46 -4.50 -24.32
CA ASN A 30 2.92 -4.46 -24.25
C ASN A 30 3.38 -3.44 -23.19
N GLY A 31 4.12 -3.92 -22.19
CA GLY A 31 4.62 -3.13 -21.09
C GLY A 31 3.57 -2.70 -20.05
N LYS A 32 2.31 -3.15 -20.18
CA LYS A 32 1.31 -2.93 -19.15
C LYS A 32 1.38 -4.00 -18.07
N SER A 33 1.34 -3.57 -16.83
CA SER A 33 1.27 -4.44 -15.66
C SER A 33 0.08 -4.07 -14.77
N PHE A 34 -0.42 -5.05 -14.05
CA PHE A 34 -1.46 -4.88 -13.04
C PHE A 34 -0.91 -5.32 -11.70
N THR A 35 -1.05 -4.50 -10.68
CA THR A 35 -0.51 -4.77 -9.34
C THR A 35 -1.66 -4.90 -8.35
N SER A 36 -1.61 -5.93 -7.53
CA SER A 36 -2.54 -6.10 -6.40
C SER A 36 -2.04 -5.30 -5.20
N ALA A 37 -2.95 -4.69 -4.46
CA ALA A 37 -2.65 -4.01 -3.20
C ALA A 37 -2.27 -4.96 -2.05
N SER A 38 -2.40 -6.28 -2.25
CA SER A 38 -2.05 -7.31 -1.27
C SER A 38 -1.32 -8.47 -1.93
N ASN A 39 -0.97 -9.48 -1.14
CA ASN A 39 -0.36 -10.73 -1.62
C ASN A 39 -1.35 -11.68 -2.32
N PHE A 40 -2.56 -11.22 -2.64
CA PHE A 40 -3.57 -11.97 -3.38
C PHE A 40 -3.98 -11.24 -4.65
N MET A 41 -4.00 -12.00 -5.74
CA MET A 41 -4.55 -11.59 -7.02
C MET A 41 -5.38 -12.75 -7.57
N ILE A 42 -6.59 -12.45 -8.04
CA ILE A 42 -7.46 -13.41 -8.70
C ILE A 42 -7.56 -13.03 -10.17
N ILE A 43 -7.27 -13.97 -11.05
CA ILE A 43 -7.48 -13.84 -12.49
C ILE A 43 -8.64 -14.76 -12.86
N LYS A 44 -9.73 -14.17 -13.34
CA LYS A 44 -10.94 -14.88 -13.75
C LYS A 44 -11.11 -14.78 -15.25
N PHE A 45 -11.06 -15.90 -15.92
CA PHE A 45 -11.36 -16.01 -17.35
C PHE A 45 -12.78 -16.53 -17.54
N ARG A 46 -13.51 -15.90 -18.42
CA ARG A 46 -14.85 -16.35 -18.86
C ARG A 46 -14.92 -16.28 -20.36
N SER A 47 -15.30 -17.37 -20.99
CA SER A 47 -15.66 -17.43 -22.42
C SER A 47 -17.17 -17.59 -22.59
N ASP A 48 -17.68 -17.13 -23.72
CA ASP A 48 -19.02 -17.46 -24.17
C ASP A 48 -19.01 -18.65 -25.16
N GLU A 49 -20.13 -18.97 -25.76
CA GLU A 49 -20.27 -20.11 -26.69
C GLU A 49 -20.00 -19.73 -28.17
N SER A 50 -19.55 -18.49 -28.38
CA SER A 50 -19.25 -17.99 -29.72
C SER A 50 -17.74 -18.12 -30.02
N GLU A 51 -17.32 -17.71 -31.16
CA GLU A 51 -15.95 -17.69 -31.72
C GLU A 51 -14.76 -18.00 -30.79
N GLU A 52 -14.04 -19.05 -31.05
CA GLU A 52 -12.77 -19.38 -30.40
C GLU A 52 -11.62 -18.51 -30.93
N LYS A 53 -10.74 -18.03 -30.06
CA LYS A 53 -9.54 -17.25 -30.38
C LYS A 53 -8.30 -17.81 -29.66
N SER A 54 -7.16 -17.20 -29.87
CA SER A 54 -5.88 -17.65 -29.29
C SER A 54 -5.79 -17.53 -27.76
N GLY A 55 -6.73 -16.84 -27.10
CA GLY A 55 -6.73 -16.66 -25.66
C GLY A 55 -5.73 -15.57 -25.19
N PHE A 56 -5.18 -15.74 -24.02
CA PHE A 56 -4.21 -14.81 -23.42
C PHE A 56 -3.01 -15.54 -22.81
N SER A 57 -1.91 -14.81 -22.69
CA SER A 57 -0.75 -15.23 -21.90
C SER A 57 -0.42 -14.15 -20.88
N ALA A 58 -0.09 -14.53 -19.66
CA ALA A 58 0.33 -13.63 -18.60
C ALA A 58 1.48 -14.23 -17.81
N SER A 59 2.42 -13.40 -17.42
CA SER A 59 3.46 -13.73 -16.44
C SER A 59 3.23 -12.93 -15.17
N TRP A 60 3.69 -13.45 -14.05
CA TRP A 60 3.62 -12.74 -12.77
C TRP A 60 4.95 -12.84 -12.04
N VAL A 61 5.23 -11.83 -11.26
CA VAL A 61 6.36 -11.79 -10.34
C VAL A 61 5.84 -11.28 -9.00
N THR A 62 6.42 -11.75 -7.92
CA THR A 62 6.26 -11.07 -6.64
C THR A 62 7.23 -9.91 -6.63
N SER A 63 6.72 -8.69 -6.50
CA SER A 63 7.57 -7.55 -6.20
C SER A 63 7.57 -7.36 -4.69
N SER A 64 8.73 -7.17 -4.10
CA SER A 64 8.86 -6.65 -2.74
C SER A 64 8.36 -5.19 -2.63
N GLU A 65 7.87 -4.65 -3.72
CA GLU A 65 7.34 -3.30 -3.92
C GLU A 65 5.86 -3.14 -3.59
N GLY A 66 5.14 -4.25 -3.42
CA GLY A 66 3.92 -4.26 -2.64
C GLY A 66 4.32 -4.25 -1.17
N GLN A 67 4.84 -3.13 -0.64
CA GLN A 67 4.72 -2.94 0.79
C GLN A 67 3.23 -3.07 1.08
N THR A 68 2.91 -4.15 1.77
CA THR A 68 1.57 -4.30 2.34
C THR A 68 1.32 -3.01 3.09
N CYS A 69 0.31 -2.28 2.65
CA CYS A 69 -0.07 -1.06 3.30
C CYS A 69 -0.49 -1.41 4.74
N GLY A 70 0.37 -1.10 5.70
CA GLY A 70 0.16 -1.47 7.09
C GLY A 70 0.92 -2.73 7.54
N GLY A 71 0.81 -3.03 8.81
CA GLY A 71 1.39 -4.19 9.49
C GLY A 71 2.32 -3.84 10.64
N ASP A 72 2.78 -4.88 11.32
CA ASP A 72 3.67 -4.78 12.47
C ASP A 72 5.13 -4.70 12.03
N LEU A 73 5.85 -3.73 12.53
CA LEU A 73 7.27 -3.49 12.30
C LEU A 73 8.04 -3.57 13.62
N THR A 74 9.24 -4.12 13.57
CA THR A 74 10.14 -4.14 14.73
C THR A 74 11.22 -3.09 14.55
N ALA A 75 11.29 -2.11 15.46
CA ALA A 75 12.35 -1.12 15.46
C ALA A 75 13.68 -1.77 15.87
N LEU A 76 14.71 -1.51 15.09
CA LEU A 76 16.08 -1.95 15.33
C LEU A 76 16.95 -0.78 15.77
N SER A 77 18.14 -1.08 16.29
CA SER A 77 19.14 -0.06 16.66
C SER A 77 19.75 0.68 15.47
N LYS A 78 19.51 0.19 14.25
CA LYS A 78 19.91 0.87 13.01
C LYS A 78 18.69 1.51 12.36
N PRO A 79 18.85 2.65 11.69
CA PRO A 79 17.77 3.26 10.94
C PRO A 79 17.13 2.28 9.94
N GLN A 80 15.80 2.31 9.87
CA GLN A 80 14.98 1.56 8.94
C GLN A 80 14.10 2.55 8.20
N ILE A 81 13.81 2.30 6.95
CA ILE A 81 13.02 3.20 6.10
C ILE A 81 11.63 2.62 5.94
N LEU A 82 10.61 3.43 6.19
CA LEU A 82 9.23 3.19 5.85
C LEU A 82 8.82 4.17 4.75
N VAL A 83 8.25 3.68 3.68
CA VAL A 83 7.77 4.51 2.57
C VAL A 83 6.31 4.19 2.24
N SER A 84 5.60 5.16 1.69
CA SER A 84 4.26 4.94 1.14
C SER A 84 4.31 4.05 -0.11
N PRO A 85 3.22 3.34 -0.45
CA PRO A 85 3.13 2.63 -1.72
C PRO A 85 3.39 3.57 -2.90
N GLY A 86 4.22 3.14 -3.85
CA GLY A 86 4.59 3.94 -5.03
C GLY A 86 5.75 4.92 -4.85
N TYR A 87 6.20 5.18 -3.62
CA TYR A 87 7.27 6.16 -3.34
C TYR A 87 8.51 5.97 -4.22
N GLY A 88 8.99 7.07 -4.81
CA GLY A 88 10.17 7.11 -5.68
C GLY A 88 9.95 6.64 -7.12
N ARG A 89 8.74 6.18 -7.49
CA ARG A 89 8.43 5.67 -8.85
C ARG A 89 7.14 6.22 -9.42
N THR A 90 6.10 6.24 -8.62
CA THR A 90 4.76 6.72 -9.00
C THR A 90 4.18 7.51 -7.83
N GLU A 91 3.10 8.22 -8.08
CA GLU A 91 2.28 8.76 -7.00
C GLU A 91 1.67 7.62 -6.18
N TYR A 92 1.41 7.86 -4.89
CA TYR A 92 0.70 6.88 -4.06
C TYR A 92 -0.73 6.69 -4.58
N PRO A 93 -1.27 5.45 -4.54
CA PRO A 93 -2.65 5.18 -4.98
C PRO A 93 -3.68 5.88 -4.09
N GLY A 94 -4.77 6.35 -4.68
CA GLY A 94 -5.90 6.87 -3.90
C GLY A 94 -6.65 5.80 -3.12
N GLY A 95 -7.29 6.19 -2.02
CA GLY A 95 -8.13 5.31 -1.21
C GLY A 95 -7.35 4.31 -0.35
N LEU A 96 -6.10 4.62 0.00
CA LEU A 96 -5.31 3.82 0.92
C LEU A 96 -5.72 4.10 2.37
N GLU A 97 -5.80 3.04 3.16
CA GLU A 97 -5.90 3.10 4.62
C GLU A 97 -4.84 2.15 5.20
N CYS A 98 -3.72 2.70 5.62
CA CYS A 98 -2.55 1.96 6.06
C CYS A 98 -2.33 2.14 7.56
N LEU A 99 -2.24 1.05 8.30
CA LEU A 99 -1.94 1.06 9.72
C LEU A 99 -0.62 0.33 9.96
N HIS A 100 0.43 1.05 10.33
CA HIS A 100 1.70 0.48 10.74
C HIS A 100 1.87 0.59 12.26
N VAL A 101 2.20 -0.51 12.91
CA VAL A 101 2.55 -0.54 14.32
C VAL A 101 4.04 -0.84 14.46
N ILE A 102 4.81 0.13 14.96
CA ILE A 102 6.26 -0.03 15.18
C ILE A 102 6.49 -0.36 16.65
N LYS A 103 7.22 -1.43 16.90
CA LYS A 103 7.53 -1.95 18.24
C LYS A 103 9.03 -1.98 18.48
N ALA A 104 9.49 -1.36 19.56
CA ALA A 104 10.86 -1.44 20.04
C ALA A 104 10.96 -2.36 21.28
N PRO A 105 12.14 -2.81 21.67
CA PRO A 105 12.35 -3.48 22.94
C PRO A 105 11.87 -2.65 24.13
N LEU A 106 11.49 -3.32 25.20
CA LEU A 106 11.07 -2.66 26.45
C LEU A 106 12.16 -1.74 26.98
N GLY A 107 11.77 -0.55 27.45
CA GLY A 107 12.67 0.46 27.97
C GLY A 107 13.33 1.34 26.88
N GLN A 108 13.02 1.11 25.62
CA GLN A 108 13.46 1.97 24.52
C GLN A 108 12.32 2.85 24.02
N ILE A 109 12.68 3.99 23.46
CA ILE A 109 11.78 4.89 22.74
C ILE A 109 12.06 4.80 21.24
N ILE A 110 11.08 5.20 20.44
CA ILE A 110 11.20 5.23 18.98
C ILE A 110 11.31 6.69 18.56
N THR A 111 12.31 7.01 17.75
CA THR A 111 12.41 8.28 17.06
C THR A 111 12.07 8.08 15.60
N LEU A 112 11.06 8.75 15.12
CA LEU A 112 10.69 8.80 13.72
C LEU A 112 11.26 10.09 13.12
N GLU A 113 12.06 9.96 12.09
CA GLU A 113 12.54 11.06 11.26
C GLU A 113 11.74 11.03 9.94
N ILE A 114 11.14 12.17 9.60
CA ILE A 114 10.41 12.34 8.35
C ILE A 114 11.32 13.11 7.41
N GLU A 115 11.84 12.41 6.40
CA GLU A 115 12.86 12.93 5.48
C GLU A 115 12.24 13.58 4.25
N ASP A 116 11.20 12.97 3.70
CA ASP A 116 10.47 13.44 2.52
C ASP A 116 8.98 13.27 2.72
N PHE A 117 8.19 14.29 2.36
CA PHE A 117 6.76 14.26 2.57
C PHE A 117 6.05 15.20 1.60
N ASP A 118 5.24 14.62 0.72
CA ASP A 118 4.40 15.33 -0.24
C ASP A 118 3.07 14.60 -0.41
N MET A 119 1.99 15.14 0.15
CA MET A 119 0.66 14.57 0.12
C MET A 119 -0.37 15.62 -0.26
N GLU A 120 -1.56 15.20 -0.70
CA GLU A 120 -2.64 16.13 -1.06
C GLU A 120 -3.08 16.96 0.17
N PRO A 121 -2.92 18.31 0.13
CA PRO A 121 -3.15 19.14 1.30
C PRO A 121 -4.60 19.06 1.77
N GLY A 122 -4.81 18.76 3.05
CA GLY A 122 -6.12 18.79 3.70
C GLY A 122 -7.07 17.66 3.31
N LYS A 123 -6.60 16.69 2.49
CA LYS A 123 -7.37 15.51 2.14
C LYS A 123 -6.70 14.23 2.61
N ASP A 124 -5.38 14.11 2.36
CA ASP A 124 -4.61 12.96 2.78
C ASP A 124 -3.76 13.30 4.01
N PHE A 125 -3.67 12.36 4.94
CA PHE A 125 -3.05 12.59 6.24
C PHE A 125 -2.20 11.41 6.67
N VAL A 126 -1.08 11.70 7.32
CA VAL A 126 -0.36 10.74 8.16
C VAL A 126 -0.56 11.11 9.61
N LEU A 127 -1.16 10.19 10.37
CA LEU A 127 -1.37 10.34 11.81
C LEU A 127 -0.33 9.51 12.56
N ILE A 128 0.44 10.15 13.42
CA ILE A 128 1.45 9.52 14.26
C ILE A 128 0.95 9.52 15.69
N ARG A 129 0.91 8.33 16.30
CA ARG A 129 0.35 8.13 17.63
C ARG A 129 1.31 7.38 18.55
N ASP A 130 1.26 7.70 19.83
CA ASP A 130 2.08 7.10 20.87
C ASP A 130 1.36 5.89 21.49
N GLY A 131 1.68 4.72 20.97
CA GLY A 131 1.03 3.45 21.34
C GLY A 131 0.73 2.57 20.11
N GLU A 132 0.09 1.44 20.32
CA GLU A 132 -0.17 0.44 19.28
C GLU A 132 -1.57 0.50 18.65
N HIS A 133 -2.45 1.35 19.16
CA HIS A 133 -3.84 1.40 18.74
C HIS A 133 -4.16 2.70 17.97
N PRO A 134 -5.13 2.66 17.04
CA PRO A 134 -5.58 3.84 16.30
C PRO A 134 -6.20 4.96 17.18
N ASP A 135 -6.55 4.66 18.41
CA ASP A 135 -7.06 5.59 19.42
C ASP A 135 -6.01 6.06 20.42
N SER A 136 -4.76 5.58 20.32
CA SER A 136 -3.64 6.02 21.15
C SER A 136 -3.42 7.53 21.03
N THR A 137 -2.72 8.11 22.01
CA THR A 137 -2.45 9.56 22.06
C THR A 137 -1.82 10.06 20.76
N LYS A 138 -2.46 11.03 20.12
CA LYS A 138 -1.95 11.63 18.89
C LYS A 138 -0.74 12.52 19.16
N LEU A 139 0.38 12.23 18.52
CA LEU A 139 1.59 13.02 18.58
C LEU A 139 1.66 14.05 17.44
N ARG A 140 1.31 13.64 16.23
CA ARG A 140 1.41 14.50 15.05
C ARG A 140 0.35 14.15 14.00
N THR A 141 -0.07 15.14 13.26
CA THR A 141 -0.83 15.01 12.01
C THR A 141 -0.04 15.73 10.91
N LEU A 142 0.23 15.05 9.81
CA LEU A 142 0.95 15.59 8.66
C LEU A 142 0.03 15.56 7.44
N THR A 143 0.07 16.61 6.61
CA THR A 143 -0.65 16.74 5.35
C THR A 143 0.06 17.79 4.48
N GLY A 144 -0.14 17.75 3.17
CA GLY A 144 0.50 18.67 2.25
C GLY A 144 1.99 18.37 2.08
N LYS A 145 2.75 19.39 1.70
CA LYS A 145 4.19 19.29 1.45
C LYS A 145 4.98 19.79 2.65
N MET A 146 5.97 19.01 3.08
CA MET A 146 6.90 19.42 4.11
C MET A 146 8.00 20.30 3.52
N SER A 147 8.47 21.30 4.29
CA SER A 147 9.68 22.07 3.97
C SER A 147 10.92 21.20 4.13
N ASP A 148 12.03 21.61 3.48
CA ASP A 148 13.30 20.87 3.34
C ASP A 148 14.01 20.49 4.66
N ASN A 149 13.44 20.78 5.81
CA ASN A 149 14.00 20.41 7.11
C ASN A 149 13.34 19.13 7.63
N PRO A 150 14.12 18.09 7.97
CA PRO A 150 13.59 16.88 8.55
C PRO A 150 12.86 17.17 9.86
N GLN A 151 11.75 16.47 10.07
CA GLN A 151 10.97 16.56 11.30
C GLN A 151 11.12 15.29 12.12
N PHE A 152 11.31 15.48 13.42
CA PHE A 152 11.45 14.38 14.37
C PHE A 152 10.20 14.28 15.24
N VAL A 153 9.73 13.04 15.43
CA VAL A 153 8.65 12.70 16.35
C VAL A 153 9.15 11.58 17.26
N MET A 154 9.05 11.75 18.56
CA MET A 154 9.51 10.77 19.55
C MET A 154 8.33 10.18 20.31
N SER A 155 8.36 8.87 20.54
CA SER A 155 7.42 8.19 21.44
C SER A 155 7.76 8.44 22.90
N THR A 156 6.81 8.26 23.79
CA THR A 156 7.08 8.20 25.22
C THR A 156 7.34 6.76 25.68
N GLY A 157 6.93 5.79 24.90
CA GLY A 157 7.10 4.36 25.14
C GLY A 157 7.71 3.62 23.95
N ASN A 158 7.65 2.32 23.99
CA ASN A 158 8.26 1.45 22.99
C ASN A 158 7.35 1.08 21.80
N ARG A 159 6.26 1.84 21.57
CA ARG A 159 5.29 1.55 20.52
C ARG A 159 4.81 2.82 19.82
N TYR A 160 4.72 2.73 18.49
CA TYR A 160 4.12 3.73 17.61
C TYR A 160 3.02 3.13 16.75
N CYS A 161 1.98 3.91 16.50
CA CYS A 161 1.03 3.66 15.43
C CYS A 161 1.13 4.78 14.40
N ILE A 162 1.33 4.41 13.13
CA ILE A 162 1.32 5.31 11.98
C ILE A 162 0.16 4.92 11.09
N CYS A 163 -0.80 5.84 10.91
CA CYS A 163 -1.98 5.66 10.08
C CYS A 163 -1.89 6.62 8.88
N LEU A 164 -2.06 6.07 7.68
CA LEU A 164 -2.19 6.78 6.41
C LEU A 164 -3.63 6.72 5.93
#